data_14bf4157a11919d5a6a0a87bd3f06c67
#
_entry.id   14bf4157a11919d5a6a0a87bd3f06c67
#
_cell.length_a   1.000
_cell.length_b   1.000
_cell.length_c   1.000
_cell.angle_alpha   90.00
_cell.angle_beta   90.00
_cell.angle_gamma   90.00
#
_symmetry.space_group_name_H-M   'P 1'
#
loop_
_entity.id
_entity.type
_entity.pdbx_description
1 polymer ?
#
loop_
_entity_poly.entity_id
_entity_poly.type
_entity_poly.pdbx_seq_one_letter_code
_entity_poly.pdbx_strand_id
1 'polypeptide(L)'
;DVVTANLCIGCGACAAGGGKLGWDRHGQLKPEGAQADVESQSFARICPFSPDAGNEDEIASARFPSAPVQDGLIGRFETAYVGAAEEGAFRAQGSSGGMVSWVAAELLRRGLVDGVAHVVPVPPEEG
;
A
#
# COMPACT_ATOMS: atom_id res chain seq x y z
N ASP A 1 15.21 9.02 13.58
CA ASP A 1 13.74 8.90 13.56
C ASP A 1 13.21 9.31 12.19
N VAL A 2 12.31 8.51 11.63
CA VAL A 2 11.75 8.67 10.26
C VAL A 2 11.01 10.00 10.09
N VAL A 3 10.30 10.46 11.13
CA VAL A 3 9.52 11.70 11.09
C VAL A 3 10.44 12.91 11.11
N THR A 4 11.39 12.94 12.03
CA THR A 4 12.36 14.05 12.15
C THR A 4 13.33 14.13 10.98
N ALA A 5 13.64 12.99 10.35
CA ALA A 5 14.40 12.92 9.10
C ALA A 5 13.60 13.29 7.85
N ASN A 6 12.32 13.64 8.01
CA ASN A 6 11.41 14.02 6.92
C ASN A 6 11.16 12.91 5.87
N LEU A 7 11.30 11.65 6.28
CA LEU A 7 11.06 10.47 5.44
C LEU A 7 9.62 9.95 5.54
N CYS A 8 8.82 10.47 6.49
CA CYS A 8 7.45 10.02 6.70
C CYS A 8 6.54 10.47 5.57
N ILE A 9 5.89 9.52 4.90
CA ILE A 9 4.91 9.74 3.81
C ILE A 9 3.46 9.80 4.29
N GLY A 10 3.20 9.73 5.60
CA GLY A 10 1.83 9.78 6.14
C GLY A 10 0.98 8.54 5.85
N CYS A 11 1.57 7.37 5.65
CA CYS A 11 0.83 6.16 5.29
C CYS A 11 -0.11 5.61 6.38
N GLY A 12 0.03 6.09 7.64
CA GLY A 12 -0.84 5.72 8.75
C GLY A 12 -0.58 4.35 9.38
N ALA A 13 0.33 3.54 8.86
CA ALA A 13 0.60 2.21 9.39
C ALA A 13 0.93 2.22 10.90
N CYS A 14 1.65 3.24 11.36
CA CYS A 14 1.97 3.45 12.77
C CYS A 14 0.75 3.76 13.65
N ALA A 15 -0.34 4.26 13.09
CA ALA A 15 -1.56 4.58 13.83
C ALA A 15 -2.46 3.36 14.01
N ALA A 16 -2.24 2.26 13.30
CA ALA A 16 -3.03 1.04 13.39
C ALA A 16 -3.04 0.41 14.81
N GLY A 17 -2.01 0.69 15.61
CA GLY A 17 -1.91 0.27 17.02
C GLY A 17 -2.54 1.24 18.03
N GLY A 18 -3.40 2.17 17.60
CA GLY A 18 -4.06 3.16 18.48
C GLY A 18 -3.40 4.54 18.47
N GLY A 19 -2.47 4.78 17.57
CA GLY A 19 -1.84 6.07 17.38
C GLY A 19 -2.76 7.10 16.71
N LYS A 20 -2.38 8.38 16.78
CA LYS A 20 -3.08 9.49 16.14
C LYS A 20 -2.27 10.07 15.00
N LEU A 21 -2.99 10.53 13.98
CA LEU A 21 -2.42 11.28 12.87
C LEU A 21 -3.00 12.69 12.88
N GLY A 22 -2.18 13.69 12.61
CA GLY A 22 -2.60 15.07 12.47
C GLY A 22 -1.91 15.75 11.29
N TRP A 23 -2.46 16.87 10.88
CA TRP A 23 -1.92 17.67 9.79
C TRP A 23 -0.77 18.55 10.29
N ASP A 24 0.35 18.47 9.64
CA ASP A 24 1.46 19.39 9.89
C ASP A 24 1.20 20.78 9.24
N ARG A 25 2.12 21.73 9.50
CA ARG A 25 2.04 23.09 8.92
C ARG A 25 2.08 23.15 7.39
N HIS A 26 2.43 22.06 6.74
CA HIS A 26 2.52 21.93 5.29
C HIS A 26 1.31 21.18 4.69
N GLY A 27 0.31 20.85 5.51
CA GLY A 27 -0.84 20.05 5.10
C GLY A 27 -0.50 18.58 4.84
N GLN A 28 0.54 18.07 5.47
CA GLN A 28 0.92 16.67 5.37
C GLN A 28 0.46 15.91 6.61
N LEU A 29 -0.11 14.73 6.40
CA LEU A 29 -0.53 13.88 7.50
C LEU A 29 0.69 13.23 8.16
N LYS A 30 0.84 13.44 9.45
CA LYS A 30 1.99 12.94 10.24
C LYS A 30 1.49 12.31 11.55
N PRO A 31 2.22 11.38 12.16
CA PRO A 31 1.90 10.88 13.48
C PRO A 31 2.04 11.97 14.53
N GLU A 32 1.05 12.09 15.43
CA GLU A 32 1.01 13.04 16.53
C GLU A 32 1.39 12.39 17.86
N GLY A 33 2.06 13.20 18.73
CA GLY A 33 2.31 12.88 20.12
C GLY A 33 3.34 11.80 20.36
N ALA A 34 3.33 11.24 21.57
CA ALA A 34 4.29 10.27 22.10
C ALA A 34 4.30 8.89 21.42
N GLN A 35 3.83 8.79 20.20
CA GLN A 35 4.09 7.61 19.37
C GLN A 35 5.58 7.42 19.08
N ALA A 36 6.34 8.48 19.22
CA ALA A 36 7.79 8.40 19.30
C ALA A 36 8.28 7.62 20.54
N ASP A 37 7.46 7.56 21.59
CA ASP A 37 7.75 6.88 22.84
C ASP A 37 7.10 5.49 22.96
N VAL A 38 6.39 5.05 21.93
CA VAL A 38 6.03 3.64 21.88
C VAL A 38 7.34 2.89 21.72
N GLU A 39 7.88 2.44 22.80
CA GLU A 39 8.91 1.39 22.91
C GLU A 39 8.50 0.12 22.17
N SER A 40 7.88 0.24 21.06
CA SER A 40 7.52 -0.96 20.40
C SER A 40 8.51 -1.16 19.27
N GLN A 41 9.37 -2.13 19.46
CA GLN A 41 10.01 -2.85 18.38
C GLN A 41 9.00 -3.18 17.26
N SER A 42 7.70 -3.19 17.57
CA SER A 42 6.62 -3.34 16.60
C SER A 42 6.49 -2.15 15.64
N PHE A 43 6.63 -0.91 16.12
CA PHE A 43 6.59 0.27 15.26
C PHE A 43 7.75 0.30 14.26
N ALA A 44 8.96 0.03 14.75
CA ALA A 44 10.15 -0.02 13.91
C ALA A 44 10.02 -1.09 12.81
N ARG A 45 9.34 -2.19 13.10
CA ARG A 45 9.08 -3.27 12.13
C ARG A 45 7.97 -2.97 11.12
N ILE A 46 7.05 -2.07 11.45
CA ILE A 46 5.91 -1.73 10.59
C ILE A 46 6.26 -0.60 9.61
N CYS A 47 7.08 0.36 10.05
CA CYS A 47 7.40 1.52 9.22
C CYS A 47 8.35 1.13 8.08
N PRO A 48 7.95 1.26 6.81
CA PRO A 48 8.78 0.83 5.69
C PRO A 48 10.08 1.63 5.52
N PHE A 49 10.19 2.78 6.21
CA PHE A 49 11.40 3.61 6.22
C PHE A 49 12.28 3.39 7.45
N SER A 50 11.90 2.45 8.30
CA SER A 50 12.73 2.07 9.45
C SER A 50 13.79 1.05 9.02
N PRO A 51 15.03 1.18 9.51
CA PRO A 51 16.06 0.17 9.25
C PRO A 51 15.75 -1.20 9.89
N ASP A 52 14.82 -1.25 10.82
CA ASP A 52 14.39 -2.48 11.50
C ASP A 52 13.17 -3.14 10.82
N ALA A 53 12.62 -2.52 9.79
CA ALA A 53 11.54 -3.12 9.01
C ALA A 53 12.07 -4.26 8.13
N GLY A 54 11.26 -5.31 7.97
CA GLY A 54 11.57 -6.34 6.99
C GLY A 54 11.60 -5.73 5.58
N ASN A 55 12.63 -6.06 4.81
CA ASN A 55 12.71 -5.65 3.42
C ASN A 55 11.79 -6.51 2.53
N GLU A 56 11.63 -6.09 1.29
CA GLU A 56 10.76 -6.76 0.32
C GLU A 56 11.16 -8.22 0.05
N ASP A 57 12.45 -8.54 0.04
CA ASP A 57 12.94 -9.90 -0.17
C ASP A 57 12.64 -10.83 0.99
N GLU A 58 12.78 -10.34 2.22
CA GLU A 58 12.42 -11.07 3.45
C GLU A 58 10.91 -11.33 3.49
N ILE A 59 10.11 -10.30 3.20
CA ILE A 59 8.66 -10.40 3.18
C ILE A 59 8.20 -11.36 2.07
N ALA A 60 8.76 -11.24 0.88
CA ALA A 60 8.44 -12.10 -0.25
C ALA A 60 8.84 -13.56 0.01
N SER A 61 10.00 -13.78 0.62
CA SER A 61 10.46 -15.13 0.98
C SER A 61 9.56 -15.80 2.01
N ALA A 62 9.04 -15.03 2.97
CA ALA A 62 8.13 -15.53 3.98
C ALA A 62 6.71 -15.76 3.44
N ARG A 63 6.22 -14.88 2.55
CA ARG A 63 4.83 -14.92 2.04
C ARG A 63 4.67 -15.82 0.83
N PHE A 64 5.68 -15.89 -0.03
CA PHE A 64 5.65 -16.61 -1.30
C PHE A 64 6.84 -17.57 -1.46
N PRO A 65 7.07 -18.48 -0.48
CA PRO A 65 8.22 -19.38 -0.50
C PRO A 65 8.23 -20.32 -1.71
N SER A 66 7.06 -20.62 -2.25
CA SER A 66 6.87 -21.55 -3.38
C SER A 66 6.85 -20.85 -4.74
N ALA A 67 6.96 -19.53 -4.81
CA ALA A 67 7.01 -18.83 -6.10
C ALA A 67 8.22 -19.30 -6.92
N PRO A 68 8.01 -19.78 -8.17
CA PRO A 68 9.05 -20.48 -8.93
C PRO A 68 10.14 -19.55 -9.47
N VAL A 69 9.87 -18.26 -9.59
CA VAL A 69 10.80 -17.28 -10.14
C VAL A 69 11.21 -16.28 -9.06
N GLN A 70 12.50 -15.99 -9.00
CA GLN A 70 13.04 -14.88 -8.22
C GLN A 70 13.92 -14.03 -9.13
N ASP A 71 13.60 -12.77 -9.26
CA ASP A 71 14.32 -11.78 -10.05
C ASP A 71 14.85 -10.67 -9.15
N GLY A 72 16.03 -10.15 -9.46
CA GLY A 72 16.68 -9.14 -8.62
C GLY A 72 16.04 -7.74 -8.66
N LEU A 73 15.16 -7.47 -9.63
CA LEU A 73 14.49 -6.18 -9.80
C LEU A 73 13.02 -6.22 -9.40
N ILE A 74 12.33 -7.31 -9.69
CA ILE A 74 10.88 -7.45 -9.46
C ILE A 74 10.51 -8.45 -8.37
N GLY A 75 11.51 -9.10 -7.76
CA GLY A 75 11.31 -10.01 -6.64
C GLY A 75 10.77 -11.39 -7.05
N ARG A 76 9.96 -12.00 -6.17
CA ARG A 76 9.37 -13.32 -6.38
C ARG A 76 8.03 -13.24 -7.10
N PHE A 77 7.85 -14.07 -8.11
CA PHE A 77 6.58 -14.16 -8.85
C PHE A 77 6.39 -15.54 -9.49
N GLU A 78 5.18 -15.83 -9.91
CA GLU A 78 4.87 -17.06 -10.66
C GLU A 78 5.03 -16.82 -12.16
N THR A 79 4.34 -15.83 -12.69
CA THR A 79 4.36 -15.49 -14.12
C THR A 79 4.06 -14.00 -14.30
N ALA A 80 4.78 -13.37 -15.19
CA ALA A 80 4.51 -12.00 -15.60
C ALA A 80 3.71 -11.99 -16.91
N TYR A 81 2.67 -11.16 -16.96
CA TYR A 81 1.78 -11.02 -18.12
C TYR A 81 1.74 -9.58 -18.58
N VAL A 82 1.55 -9.41 -19.87
CA VAL A 82 1.19 -8.13 -20.49
C VAL A 82 -0.18 -8.29 -21.13
N GLY A 83 -1.11 -7.40 -20.81
CA GLY A 83 -2.46 -7.51 -21.33
C GLY A 83 -3.31 -6.28 -21.05
N ALA A 84 -4.55 -6.36 -21.52
CA ALA A 84 -5.59 -5.36 -21.25
C ALA A 84 -6.93 -6.08 -21.05
N ALA A 85 -7.87 -5.43 -20.34
CA ALA A 85 -9.22 -5.92 -20.22
C ALA A 85 -9.96 -5.73 -21.55
N GLU A 86 -10.54 -6.80 -22.09
CA GLU A 86 -11.37 -6.76 -23.31
C GLU A 86 -12.86 -6.68 -22.98
N GLU A 87 -13.25 -7.04 -21.75
CA GLU A 87 -14.63 -7.05 -21.30
C GLU A 87 -15.12 -5.63 -20.98
N GLY A 88 -16.31 -5.27 -21.43
CA GLY A 88 -16.97 -4.01 -21.10
C GLY A 88 -16.16 -2.76 -21.46
N ALA A 89 -16.24 -1.75 -20.60
CA ALA A 89 -15.59 -0.48 -20.80
C ALA A 89 -14.29 -0.31 -19.98
N PHE A 90 -13.81 -1.36 -19.33
CA PHE A 90 -12.68 -1.27 -18.41
C PHE A 90 -11.42 -0.71 -19.05
N ARG A 91 -11.13 -1.12 -20.28
CA ARG A 91 -9.97 -0.60 -21.02
C ARG A 91 -10.12 0.86 -21.39
N ALA A 92 -11.32 1.26 -21.84
CA ALA A 92 -11.58 2.62 -22.30
C ALA A 92 -11.64 3.64 -21.15
N GLN A 93 -12.11 3.21 -19.97
CA GLN A 93 -12.30 4.06 -18.80
C GLN A 93 -11.19 3.93 -17.75
N GLY A 94 -10.34 2.93 -17.88
CA GLY A 94 -9.24 2.68 -16.95
C GLY A 94 -7.91 3.23 -17.44
N SER A 95 -7.00 3.44 -16.52
CA SER A 95 -5.59 3.66 -16.85
C SER A 95 -4.92 2.34 -17.23
N SER A 96 -3.92 2.38 -18.11
CA SER A 96 -3.02 1.26 -18.37
C SER A 96 -3.71 -0.08 -18.68
N GLY A 97 -4.68 -0.08 -19.56
CA GLY A 97 -5.37 -1.29 -20.02
C GLY A 97 -6.54 -1.76 -19.16
N GLY A 98 -6.87 -1.08 -18.05
CA GLY A 98 -8.06 -1.33 -17.24
C GLY A 98 -8.06 -2.62 -16.42
N MET A 99 -6.94 -3.35 -16.36
CA MET A 99 -6.84 -4.65 -15.68
C MET A 99 -7.12 -4.58 -14.19
N VAL A 100 -6.63 -3.54 -13.50
CA VAL A 100 -6.84 -3.39 -12.04
C VAL A 100 -8.33 -3.23 -11.72
N SER A 101 -9.04 -2.39 -12.46
CA SER A 101 -10.49 -2.19 -12.29
C SER A 101 -11.27 -3.44 -12.63
N TRP A 102 -10.88 -4.15 -13.69
CA TRP A 102 -11.50 -5.42 -14.06
C TRP A 102 -11.31 -6.50 -13.00
N VAL A 103 -10.09 -6.66 -12.47
CA VAL A 103 -9.80 -7.62 -11.39
C VAL A 103 -10.61 -7.30 -10.14
N ALA A 104 -10.67 -6.03 -9.74
CA ALA A 104 -11.46 -5.61 -8.57
C ALA A 104 -12.96 -5.95 -8.74
N ALA A 105 -13.53 -5.66 -9.92
CA ALA A 105 -14.92 -6.00 -10.24
C ALA A 105 -15.15 -7.52 -10.24
N GLU A 106 -14.21 -8.29 -10.77
CA GLU A 106 -14.30 -9.75 -10.83
C GLU A 106 -14.21 -10.40 -9.44
N LEU A 107 -13.35 -9.89 -8.56
CA LEU A 107 -13.25 -10.35 -7.17
C LEU A 107 -14.56 -10.13 -6.41
N LEU A 108 -15.18 -8.95 -6.57
CA LEU A 108 -16.50 -8.65 -6.00
C LEU A 108 -17.59 -9.57 -6.60
N ARG A 109 -17.62 -9.73 -7.91
CA ARG A 109 -18.62 -10.56 -8.60
C ARG A 109 -18.55 -12.03 -8.19
N ARG A 110 -17.36 -12.53 -7.90
CA ARG A 110 -17.14 -13.90 -7.42
C ARG A 110 -17.33 -14.06 -5.90
N GLY A 111 -17.58 -12.99 -5.17
CA GLY A 111 -17.70 -13.02 -3.71
C GLY A 111 -16.39 -13.40 -3.01
N LEU A 112 -15.25 -13.13 -3.65
CA LEU A 112 -13.92 -13.38 -3.09
C LEU A 112 -13.46 -12.25 -2.17
N VAL A 113 -14.08 -11.09 -2.29
CA VAL A 113 -13.92 -9.91 -1.40
C VAL A 113 -15.29 -9.28 -1.17
N ASP A 114 -15.46 -8.65 0.00
CA ASP A 114 -16.71 -7.96 0.38
C ASP A 114 -16.74 -6.51 -0.06
N GLY A 115 -15.60 -5.94 -0.41
CA GLY A 115 -15.47 -4.55 -0.83
C GLY A 115 -14.10 -4.22 -1.39
N VAL A 116 -14.00 -3.07 -2.03
CA VAL A 116 -12.76 -2.50 -2.57
C VAL A 116 -12.59 -1.10 -2.02
N ALA A 117 -11.48 -0.85 -1.33
CA ALA A 117 -11.09 0.50 -0.93
C ALA A 117 -10.29 1.15 -2.06
N HIS A 118 -10.69 2.33 -2.47
CA HIS A 118 -10.04 3.05 -3.55
C HIS A 118 -9.99 4.55 -3.28
N VAL A 119 -8.94 5.21 -3.76
CA VAL A 119 -8.79 6.66 -3.69
C VAL A 119 -9.51 7.29 -4.88
N VAL A 120 -10.39 8.23 -4.61
CA VAL A 120 -11.09 9.01 -5.63
C VAL A 120 -10.73 10.50 -5.48
N PRO A 121 -10.68 11.26 -6.58
CA PRO A 121 -10.51 12.71 -6.48
C PRO A 121 -11.72 13.34 -5.82
N VAL A 122 -11.47 14.27 -4.89
CA VAL A 122 -12.54 15.10 -4.31
C VAL A 122 -12.82 16.26 -5.28
N PRO A 123 -14.08 16.57 -5.56
CA PRO A 123 -14.41 17.76 -6.35
C PRO A 123 -13.83 19.04 -5.73
N PRO A 124 -13.38 20.02 -6.53
CA PRO A 124 -12.73 21.23 -6.01
C PRO A 124 -13.59 22.06 -5.05
N GLU A 125 -14.90 21.86 -5.06
CA GLU A 125 -15.87 22.58 -4.23
C GLU A 125 -16.03 22.00 -2.82
N GLU A 126 -15.48 20.81 -2.56
CA GLU A 126 -15.59 20.09 -1.29
C GLU A 126 -14.25 19.98 -0.54
N GLY A 127 -13.18 20.58 -1.07
CA GLY A 127 -11.82 20.53 -0.50
C GLY A 127 -11.44 21.78 0.30
#